data_098d35af6499bd9389d496f4fe1d9aaa
#
_entry.id   098d35af6499bd9389d496f4fe1d9aaa
#
_cell.length_a   1.000
_cell.length_b   1.000
_cell.length_c   1.000
_cell.angle_alpha   90.00
_cell.angle_beta   90.00
_cell.angle_gamma   90.00
#
_symmetry.space_group_name_H-M   'P 1'
#
loop_
_entity.id
_entity.type
_entity.pdbx_description
1 polymer ?
#
loop_
_entity_poly.entity_id
_entity_poly.type
_entity_poly.pdbx_seq_one_letter_code
_entity_poly.pdbx_strand_id
1 'polypeptide(L)' 'MPTAILTRNGGQILVDALAGHGVDTIYCVPGESYLPVLDALHAHPTIRTIVTRHEGAASNMADAGGKLSGRPGI' A
#
# COMPACT_ATOMS: atom_id res chain seq x y z
N MET A 1 -15.29 -26.09 -1.60
CA MET A 1 -15.36 -25.46 -1.39
C MET A 1 -15.28 -24.61 -1.49
N PRO A 2 -15.51 -24.46 -1.20
CA PRO A 2 -15.61 -23.50 -1.24
C PRO A 2 -15.14 -22.64 -0.93
N THR A 3 -14.66 -22.35 -1.16
CA THR A 3 -14.18 -21.55 -0.89
C THR A 3 -14.20 -20.38 -1.06
N ALA A 4 -14.54 -20.55 -1.71
CA ALA A 4 -14.85 -19.28 -1.95
C ALA A 4 -15.14 -18.56 -0.78
N ILE A 5 -14.97 -19.16 0.09
CA ILE A 5 -15.14 -18.67 1.28
C ILE A 5 -14.06 -17.81 1.69
N LEU A 6 -13.28 -17.39 0.77
CA LEU A 6 -12.24 -16.50 1.07
C LEU A 6 -12.83 -15.16 1.35
N THR A 7 -12.87 -14.80 2.60
CA THR A 7 -13.21 -13.45 2.98
C THR A 7 -11.93 -12.65 3.11
N ARG A 8 -11.92 -11.48 2.56
CA ARG A 8 -10.81 -10.53 2.69
C ARG A 8 -11.28 -9.34 3.51
N ASN A 9 -10.41 -8.83 4.38
CA ASN A 9 -10.71 -7.58 5.09
C ASN A 9 -10.46 -6.39 4.17
N GLY A 10 -10.84 -5.20 4.65
CA GLY A 10 -10.68 -3.98 3.86
C GLY A 10 -9.24 -3.68 3.48
N GLY A 11 -8.29 -4.02 4.35
CA GLY A 11 -6.87 -3.84 4.06
C GLY A 11 -6.41 -4.71 2.92
N GLN A 12 -6.84 -5.95 2.88
CA GLN A 12 -6.50 -6.87 1.80
C GLN A 12 -7.10 -6.41 0.47
N ILE A 13 -8.34 -5.94 0.49
CA ILE A 13 -9.00 -5.41 -0.72
C ILE A 13 -8.24 -4.20 -1.25
N LEU A 14 -7.86 -3.28 -0.38
CA LEU A 14 -7.11 -2.10 -0.78
C LEU A 14 -5.77 -2.47 -1.41
N VAL A 15 -5.01 -3.34 -0.75
CA VAL A 15 -3.68 -3.73 -1.24
C VAL A 15 -3.77 -4.50 -2.55
N ASP A 16 -4.77 -5.39 -2.68
CA ASP A 16 -4.99 -6.10 -3.94
C ASP A 16 -5.31 -5.12 -5.07
N ALA A 17 -6.10 -4.08 -4.78
CA ALA A 17 -6.41 -3.05 -5.77
C ALA A 17 -5.17 -2.28 -6.18
N LEU A 18 -4.32 -1.89 -5.23
CA LEU A 18 -3.06 -1.20 -5.54
C LEU A 18 -2.16 -2.07 -6.41
N ALA A 19 -2.01 -3.34 -6.06
CA ALA A 19 -1.21 -4.27 -6.85
C ALA A 19 -1.78 -4.45 -8.25
N GLY A 20 -3.11 -4.53 -8.37
CA GLY A 20 -3.78 -4.65 -9.65
C GLY A 20 -3.61 -3.45 -10.55
N HIS A 21 -3.37 -2.26 -9.97
CA HIS A 21 -3.09 -1.04 -10.72
C HIS A 21 -1.59 -0.82 -10.97
N GLY A 22 -0.77 -1.79 -10.64
CA GLY A 22 0.65 -1.71 -10.93
C GLY A 22 1.46 -0.91 -9.93
N VAL A 23 0.91 -0.65 -8.76
CA VAL A 23 1.65 0.07 -7.71
C VAL A 23 2.76 -0.85 -7.19
N ASP A 24 3.99 -0.37 -7.20
CA ASP A 24 5.14 -1.14 -6.74
C ASP A 24 5.85 -0.52 -5.52
N THR A 25 5.45 0.67 -5.13
CA THR A 25 6.05 1.35 -3.98
C THR A 25 5.00 2.20 -3.29
N ILE A 26 4.95 2.14 -1.98
CA ILE A 26 4.13 3.03 -1.18
C ILE A 26 4.97 3.64 -0.06
N TYR A 27 4.55 4.80 0.40
CA TYR A 27 5.21 5.52 1.49
C TYR A 27 4.23 5.70 2.63
N CYS A 28 4.65 5.39 3.84
CA CYS A 28 3.72 5.45 4.96
C CYS A 28 4.42 5.72 6.28
N VAL A 29 3.62 6.10 7.26
CA VAL A 29 4.01 6.07 8.67
C VAL A 29 3.15 5.00 9.31
N PRO A 30 3.73 3.98 9.95
CA PRO A 30 2.94 2.92 10.55
C PRO A 30 1.99 3.46 11.62
N GLY A 31 0.78 2.93 11.67
CA GLY A 31 -0.21 3.36 12.64
C GLY A 31 -1.26 2.29 12.90
N GLU A 32 -1.90 2.36 14.04
CA GLU A 32 -2.88 1.37 14.43
C GLU A 32 -4.13 1.39 13.56
N SER A 33 -4.47 2.56 13.04
CA SER A 33 -5.71 2.74 12.29
C SER A 33 -5.78 1.91 11.03
N TYR A 34 -4.65 1.50 10.49
CA TYR A 34 -4.63 0.72 9.25
C TYR A 34 -3.71 -0.49 9.33
N LEU A 35 -3.65 -1.13 10.50
CA LEU A 35 -2.92 -2.37 10.65
C LEU A 35 -3.31 -3.44 9.63
N PRO A 36 -4.60 -3.60 9.27
CA PRO A 36 -4.95 -4.56 8.23
C PRO A 36 -4.29 -4.28 6.88
N VAL A 37 -4.06 -3.01 6.55
CA VAL A 37 -3.33 -2.64 5.32
C VAL A 37 -1.87 -3.04 5.43
N LEU A 38 -1.22 -2.74 6.55
CA LEU A 38 0.18 -3.09 6.77
C LEU A 38 0.38 -4.60 6.74
N ASP A 39 -0.54 -5.35 7.35
CA ASP A 39 -0.50 -6.79 7.34
C ASP A 39 -0.65 -7.35 5.92
N ALA A 40 -1.58 -6.80 5.15
CA ALA A 40 -1.78 -7.20 3.76
C ALA A 40 -0.56 -6.88 2.90
N LEU A 41 0.11 -5.74 3.14
CA LEU A 41 1.33 -5.39 2.43
C LEU A 41 2.45 -6.39 2.67
N HIS A 42 2.52 -6.93 3.88
CA HIS A 42 3.51 -7.95 4.21
C HIS A 42 3.36 -9.18 3.32
N ALA A 43 2.15 -9.51 2.91
CA ALA A 43 1.86 -10.62 2.03
C ALA A 43 2.03 -10.29 0.54
N HIS A 44 2.38 -9.04 0.21
CA HIS A 44 2.57 -8.59 -1.17
C HIS A 44 4.00 -8.07 -1.36
N PRO A 45 4.99 -8.96 -1.52
CA PRO A 45 6.40 -8.54 -1.63
C PRO A 45 6.70 -7.75 -2.91
N THR A 46 5.77 -7.74 -3.87
CA THR A 46 5.94 -6.93 -5.08
C THR A 46 5.70 -5.45 -4.83
N ILE A 47 5.11 -5.09 -3.71
CA ILE A 47 4.93 -3.69 -3.32
C ILE A 47 5.95 -3.39 -2.23
N ARG A 48 6.86 -2.47 -2.53
CA ARG A 48 7.86 -2.04 -1.57
C ARG A 48 7.25 -0.99 -0.65
N THR A 49 7.33 -1.21 0.64
CA THR A 49 6.80 -0.28 1.63
C THR A 49 7.95 0.53 2.22
N ILE A 50 7.93 1.83 1.99
CA ILE A 50 8.93 2.75 2.53
C ILE A 50 8.32 3.40 3.76
N VAL A 51 8.93 3.16 4.90
CA VAL A 51 8.46 3.69 6.18
C VAL A 51 9.14 5.01 6.45
N THR A 52 8.36 6.03 6.79
CA THR A 52 8.87 7.33 7.18
C THR A 52 8.46 7.61 8.63
N ARG A 53 8.98 8.69 9.19
CA ARG A 53 8.64 9.09 10.56
C ARG A 53 7.66 10.26 10.62
N HIS A 54 7.31 10.81 9.47
CA HIS A 54 6.45 11.98 9.40
C HIS A 54 5.57 11.89 8.17
N GLU A 55 4.28 12.13 8.35
CA GLU A 55 3.31 12.02 7.25
C GLU A 55 3.62 12.99 6.11
N GLY A 56 4.10 14.19 6.45
CA GLY A 56 4.50 15.15 5.42
C GLY A 56 5.64 14.62 4.56
N ALA A 57 6.60 13.92 5.16
CA ALA A 57 7.68 13.32 4.41
C ALA A 57 7.17 12.23 3.47
N ALA A 58 6.26 11.37 3.97
CA ALA A 58 5.66 10.33 3.13
C ALA A 58 4.92 10.95 1.95
N SER A 59 4.14 12.00 2.20
CA SER A 59 3.39 12.69 1.16
C SER A 59 4.32 13.32 0.12
N ASN A 60 5.39 13.95 0.54
CA ASN A 60 6.36 14.57 -0.37
C ASN A 60 7.08 13.51 -1.21
N MET A 61 7.43 12.39 -0.62
CA MET A 61 8.07 11.29 -1.35
C MET A 61 7.12 10.69 -2.39
N ALA A 62 5.85 10.52 -2.03
CA ALA A 62 4.84 10.02 -2.97
C ALA A 62 4.64 11.02 -4.12
N ASP A 63 4.60 12.31 -3.82
CA ASP A 63 4.47 13.35 -4.84
C ASP A 63 5.64 13.31 -5.83
N ALA A 64 6.86 13.21 -5.32
CA ALA A 64 8.04 13.11 -6.16
C ALA A 64 8.01 11.83 -7.01
N GLY A 65 7.64 10.71 -6.43
CA GLY A 65 7.52 9.45 -7.15
C GLY A 65 6.49 9.52 -8.27
N GLY A 66 5.36 10.17 -8.00
CA GLY A 66 4.32 10.36 -9.00
C GLY A 66 4.80 11.23 -10.15
N LYS A 67 5.48 12.33 -9.84
CA LYS A 67 5.99 13.25 -10.86
C LYS A 67 7.05 12.60 -11.73
N LEU A 68 7.93 11.81 -11.13
CA LEU A 68 9.01 11.16 -11.87
C LEU A 68 8.52 10.00 -12.73
N SER A 69 7.53 9.26 -12.25
CA SER A 69 7.03 8.08 -12.95
C SER A 69 5.91 8.38 -13.92
N GLY A 70 5.26 9.53 -13.78
CA GLY A 70 4.05 9.84 -14.55
C GLY A 70 2.83 9.05 -14.11
N ARG A 71 2.90 8.43 -12.92
CA ARG A 71 1.81 7.65 -12.34
C ARG A 71 1.46 8.21 -10.97
N PRO A 72 0.28 7.90 -10.43
CA PRO A 72 -0.06 8.36 -9.08
C PRO A 72 0.98 7.89 -8.06
N GLY A 73 1.41 8.79 -7.20
CA GLY A 73 2.26 8.46 -6.07
C GLY A 73 1.37 8.06 -4.88
N ILE A 74 1.72 6.97 -4.25
CA ILE A 74 0.91 6.42 -3.15
C ILE A 74 1.65 6.55 -1.82
#